data_d2a937bc3d769758d2011a68e1edb7da
#
_entry.id   d2a937bc3d769758d2011a68e1edb7da
#
_cell.length_a   1.000
_cell.length_b   1.000
_cell.length_c   1.000
_cell.angle_alpha   90.00
_cell.angle_beta   90.00
_cell.angle_gamma   90.00
#
_symmetry.space_group_name_H-M   'P 1'
#
loop_
_entity.id
_entity.type
_entity.pdbx_description
1 polymer ?
#
loop_
_entity_poly.entity_id
_entity_poly.type
_entity_poly.pdbx_seq_one_letter_code
_entity_poly.pdbx_strand_id
1 'polypeptide(L)'
;MNLLITGANQGIGYYLAAQALEEGNAVSVLDVETDRLAALAAAHPGRLLCHRADVRDAEAVRRAVEATAAQFGRIDAAIHNACLCPKVQEARDSASHREVFDVNYFGALHLTQCVLPHMRRQGGGRVFFTCSGVGITGFAGLTAYAPSKAALEALAKCCALECAGAGVTFHILHPPLTRTRSSAFLPVPPAFMADPEIVGRGLAKRLTSRRFVLCHSLLQRVQTQACYLFPLRMGRLLTRMTARCNPRA
;
A
#
# COMPACT_ATOMS: atom_id res chain seq x y z
N MET A 1 -12.91 -10.58 9.28
CA MET A 1 -11.44 -10.49 9.45
C MET A 1 -11.10 -9.27 10.29
N ASN A 2 -9.96 -9.32 10.97
CA ASN A 2 -9.39 -8.19 11.70
C ASN A 2 -8.19 -7.67 10.91
N LEU A 3 -8.28 -6.44 10.42
CA LEU A 3 -7.28 -5.84 9.53
C LEU A 3 -6.49 -4.76 10.27
N LEU A 4 -5.19 -4.66 9.98
CA LEU A 4 -4.36 -3.50 10.33
C LEU A 4 -3.85 -2.85 9.05
N ILE A 5 -4.12 -1.55 8.86
CA ILE A 5 -3.80 -0.82 7.63
C ILE A 5 -2.98 0.42 7.97
N THR A 6 -1.81 0.59 7.36
CA THR A 6 -1.06 1.84 7.44
C THR A 6 -1.42 2.78 6.30
N GLY A 7 -1.48 4.09 6.55
CA GLY A 7 -1.77 5.07 5.51
C GLY A 7 -3.22 5.03 5.01
N ALA A 8 -4.19 5.01 5.93
CA ALA A 8 -5.60 4.88 5.59
C ALA A 8 -6.48 6.10 5.95
N ASN A 9 -5.88 7.24 6.33
CA ASN A 9 -6.66 8.47 6.52
C ASN A 9 -7.18 9.05 5.19
N GLN A 10 -6.60 8.67 4.05
CA GLN A 10 -7.00 9.19 2.74
C GLN A 10 -6.71 8.21 1.59
N GLY A 11 -7.18 8.55 0.38
CA GLY A 11 -6.87 7.83 -0.85
C GLY A 11 -7.30 6.37 -0.85
N ILE A 12 -6.48 5.50 -1.43
CA ILE A 12 -6.78 4.07 -1.57
C ILE A 12 -7.01 3.40 -0.22
N GLY A 13 -6.17 3.70 0.78
CA GLY A 13 -6.26 3.10 2.11
C GLY A 13 -7.57 3.42 2.83
N TYR A 14 -8.06 4.66 2.70
CA TYR A 14 -9.34 5.07 3.28
C TYR A 14 -10.51 4.24 2.74
N TYR A 15 -10.63 4.13 1.42
CA TYR A 15 -11.72 3.37 0.80
C TYR A 15 -11.57 1.86 0.95
N LEU A 16 -10.33 1.35 1.11
CA LEU A 16 -10.09 -0.03 1.48
C LEU A 16 -10.59 -0.30 2.91
N ALA A 17 -10.29 0.58 3.86
CA ALA A 17 -10.78 0.49 5.23
C ALA A 17 -12.31 0.61 5.30
N ALA A 18 -12.90 1.57 4.59
CA ALA A 18 -14.34 1.77 4.53
C ALA A 18 -15.07 0.52 4.00
N GLN A 19 -14.61 -0.05 2.89
CA GLN A 19 -15.19 -1.28 2.34
C GLN A 19 -15.06 -2.46 3.31
N ALA A 20 -13.91 -2.60 3.97
CA ALA A 20 -13.71 -3.67 4.94
C ALA A 20 -14.69 -3.55 6.11
N LEU A 21 -14.92 -2.34 6.63
CA LEU A 21 -15.88 -2.07 7.70
C LEU A 21 -17.32 -2.35 7.26
N GLU A 22 -17.72 -1.93 6.05
CA GLU A 22 -19.03 -2.21 5.47
C GLU A 22 -19.28 -3.72 5.30
N GLU A 23 -18.26 -4.49 5.00
CA GLU A 23 -18.32 -5.97 4.92
C GLU A 23 -18.32 -6.66 6.31
N GLY A 24 -18.41 -5.90 7.41
CA GLY A 24 -18.49 -6.45 8.77
C GLY A 24 -17.14 -6.78 9.40
N ASN A 25 -16.02 -6.42 8.77
CA ASN A 25 -14.70 -6.63 9.35
C ASN A 25 -14.38 -5.60 10.45
N ALA A 26 -13.42 -5.90 11.31
CA ALA A 26 -12.80 -4.93 12.20
C ALA A 26 -11.51 -4.38 11.56
N VAL A 27 -11.26 -3.08 11.72
CA VAL A 27 -10.12 -2.41 11.11
C VAL A 27 -9.36 -1.59 12.15
N SER A 28 -8.06 -1.73 12.16
CA SER A 28 -7.14 -0.84 12.85
C SER A 28 -6.37 -0.03 11.82
N VAL A 29 -6.29 1.27 11.99
CA VAL A 29 -5.58 2.19 11.10
C VAL A 29 -4.42 2.84 11.85
N LEU A 30 -3.24 2.85 11.23
CA LEU A 30 -2.08 3.63 11.65
C LEU A 30 -1.78 4.68 10.57
N ASP A 31 -1.88 5.95 10.92
CA ASP A 31 -1.61 7.07 10.00
C ASP A 31 -1.05 8.26 10.78
N VAL A 32 -0.31 9.13 10.14
CA VAL A 32 0.18 10.39 10.75
C VAL A 32 -0.97 11.39 10.99
N GLU A 33 -2.05 11.25 10.25
CA GLU A 33 -3.31 11.99 10.40
C GLU A 33 -4.45 10.96 10.57
N THR A 34 -5.49 11.29 11.37
CA THR A 34 -6.64 10.38 11.61
C THR A 34 -7.99 11.09 11.59
N ASP A 35 -7.99 12.38 11.25
CA ASP A 35 -9.17 13.26 11.29
C ASP A 35 -10.31 12.78 10.39
N ARG A 36 -10.00 12.31 9.18
CA ARG A 36 -11.00 11.79 8.23
C ARG A 36 -11.63 10.47 8.63
N LEU A 37 -11.02 9.74 9.55
CA LEU A 37 -11.53 8.47 10.05
C LEU A 37 -12.67 8.63 11.08
N ALA A 38 -12.88 9.84 11.62
CA ALA A 38 -13.90 10.10 12.64
C ALA A 38 -15.31 9.69 12.18
N ALA A 39 -15.68 10.02 10.94
CA ALA A 39 -16.97 9.63 10.38
C ALA A 39 -17.12 8.11 10.23
N LEU A 40 -16.06 7.41 9.81
CA LEU A 40 -16.06 5.94 9.75
C LEU A 40 -16.16 5.33 11.15
N ALA A 41 -15.47 5.90 12.15
CA ALA A 41 -15.52 5.42 13.52
C ALA A 41 -16.94 5.57 14.10
N ALA A 42 -17.60 6.69 13.84
CA ALA A 42 -18.98 6.92 14.27
C ALA A 42 -19.98 5.96 13.60
N ALA A 43 -19.77 5.67 12.30
CA ALA A 43 -20.63 4.73 11.55
C ALA A 43 -20.40 3.26 11.93
N HIS A 44 -19.23 2.91 12.52
CA HIS A 44 -18.86 1.54 12.84
C HIS A 44 -18.33 1.39 14.27
N PRO A 45 -19.16 1.67 15.30
CA PRO A 45 -18.73 1.68 16.70
C PRO A 45 -18.10 0.33 17.10
N GLY A 46 -16.95 0.40 17.79
CA GLY A 46 -16.21 -0.76 18.28
C GLY A 46 -15.44 -1.56 17.21
N ARG A 47 -15.58 -1.21 15.91
CA ARG A 47 -14.93 -1.94 14.82
C ARG A 47 -13.81 -1.17 14.13
N LEU A 48 -13.62 0.12 14.42
CA LEU A 48 -12.50 0.91 13.94
C LEU A 48 -11.64 1.39 15.12
N LEU A 49 -10.36 1.07 15.07
CA LEU A 49 -9.33 1.57 15.98
C LEU A 49 -8.36 2.46 15.21
N CYS A 50 -8.09 3.65 15.73
CA CYS A 50 -7.21 4.61 15.07
C CYS A 50 -5.96 4.89 15.91
N HIS A 51 -4.78 4.79 15.28
CA HIS A 51 -3.49 5.12 15.87
C HIS A 51 -2.87 6.26 15.08
N ARG A 52 -2.70 7.42 15.73
CA ARG A 52 -1.93 8.51 15.15
C ARG A 52 -0.45 8.24 15.38
N ALA A 53 0.26 7.78 14.34
CA ALA A 53 1.66 7.41 14.41
C ALA A 53 2.34 7.43 13.03
N ASP A 54 3.67 7.53 13.04
CA ASP A 54 4.48 7.45 11.83
C ASP A 54 5.03 6.03 11.68
N VAL A 55 4.97 5.46 10.48
CA VAL A 55 5.51 4.12 10.19
C VAL A 55 7.03 4.04 10.29
N ARG A 56 7.73 5.19 10.32
CA ARG A 56 9.17 5.28 10.56
C ARG A 56 9.55 4.99 12.01
N ASP A 57 8.63 5.20 12.95
CA ASP A 57 8.78 4.85 14.36
C ASP A 57 8.38 3.39 14.59
N ALA A 58 9.36 2.49 14.61
CA ALA A 58 9.15 1.06 14.82
C ALA A 58 8.41 0.76 16.15
N GLU A 59 8.67 1.56 17.20
CA GLU A 59 8.03 1.39 18.49
C GLU A 59 6.55 1.82 18.45
N ALA A 60 6.22 2.89 17.73
CA ALA A 60 4.85 3.28 17.52
C ALA A 60 4.06 2.23 16.69
N VAL A 61 4.71 1.64 15.68
CA VAL A 61 4.15 0.52 14.91
C VAL A 61 3.90 -0.68 15.82
N ARG A 62 4.85 -1.03 16.69
CA ARG A 62 4.72 -2.13 17.66
C ARG A 62 3.52 -1.91 18.58
N ARG A 63 3.39 -0.72 19.18
CA ARG A 63 2.25 -0.37 20.05
C ARG A 63 0.90 -0.51 19.31
N ALA A 64 0.83 -0.05 18.06
CA ALA A 64 -0.39 -0.18 17.26
C ALA A 64 -0.75 -1.64 16.95
N VAL A 65 0.24 -2.48 16.65
CA VAL A 65 0.04 -3.93 16.45
C VAL A 65 -0.45 -4.60 17.72
N GLU A 66 0.17 -4.32 18.86
CA GLU A 66 -0.23 -4.88 20.17
C GLU A 66 -1.64 -4.45 20.56
N ALA A 67 -1.97 -3.16 20.41
CA ALA A 67 -3.31 -2.65 20.68
C ALA A 67 -4.36 -3.30 19.76
N THR A 68 -4.02 -3.50 18.47
CA THR A 68 -4.90 -4.20 17.53
C THR A 68 -5.15 -5.65 17.96
N ALA A 69 -4.09 -6.36 18.34
CA ALA A 69 -4.19 -7.74 18.79
C ALA A 69 -4.97 -7.86 20.11
N ALA A 70 -4.76 -6.92 21.04
CA ALA A 70 -5.50 -6.86 22.31
C ALA A 70 -6.99 -6.58 22.10
N GLN A 71 -7.34 -5.63 21.22
CA GLN A 71 -8.73 -5.24 20.95
C GLN A 71 -9.51 -6.31 20.18
N PHE A 72 -8.91 -6.92 19.16
CA PHE A 72 -9.61 -7.82 18.24
C PHE A 72 -9.25 -9.30 18.40
N GLY A 73 -8.33 -9.61 19.30
CA GLY A 73 -7.89 -10.99 19.61
C GLY A 73 -6.92 -11.59 18.60
N ARG A 74 -6.96 -11.15 17.35
CA ARG A 74 -6.08 -11.63 16.25
C ARG A 74 -5.93 -10.60 15.15
N ILE A 75 -4.91 -10.76 14.30
CA ILE A 75 -4.67 -9.94 13.10
C ILE A 75 -4.70 -10.87 11.89
N ASP A 76 -5.80 -10.87 11.13
CA ASP A 76 -5.96 -11.72 9.95
C ASP A 76 -5.21 -11.16 8.73
N ALA A 77 -5.18 -9.82 8.59
CA ALA A 77 -4.50 -9.14 7.50
C ALA A 77 -3.78 -7.88 7.99
N ALA A 78 -2.54 -7.69 7.56
CA ALA A 78 -1.77 -6.47 7.76
C ALA A 78 -1.41 -5.87 6.41
N ILE A 79 -1.79 -4.61 6.17
CA ILE A 79 -1.64 -3.93 4.89
C ILE A 79 -0.74 -2.71 5.06
N HIS A 80 0.47 -2.75 4.48
CA HIS A 80 1.29 -1.55 4.37
C HIS A 80 0.88 -0.77 3.12
N ASN A 81 0.14 0.33 3.35
CA ASN A 81 -0.30 1.23 2.29
C ASN A 81 0.25 2.65 2.46
N ALA A 82 0.79 3.00 3.63
CA ALA A 82 1.49 4.26 3.84
C ALA A 82 2.59 4.44 2.79
N CYS A 83 2.64 5.60 2.18
CA CYS A 83 3.67 5.89 1.19
C CYS A 83 3.97 7.38 1.08
N LEU A 84 5.21 7.68 0.77
CA LEU A 84 5.70 8.99 0.39
C LEU A 84 6.10 8.96 -1.09
N CYS A 85 5.58 9.94 -1.85
CA CYS A 85 5.95 10.16 -3.24
C CYS A 85 6.15 11.67 -3.42
N PRO A 86 7.36 12.20 -3.19
CA PRO A 86 7.63 13.63 -3.30
C PRO A 86 7.55 14.12 -4.76
N LYS A 87 7.36 15.43 -4.90
CA LYS A 87 7.00 16.08 -6.16
C LYS A 87 8.09 15.99 -7.24
N VAL A 88 9.35 16.08 -6.86
CA VAL A 88 10.51 15.99 -7.76
C VAL A 88 11.53 15.07 -7.13
N GLN A 89 12.08 14.15 -7.89
CA GLN A 89 13.06 13.17 -7.42
C GLN A 89 14.14 13.04 -8.47
N GLU A 90 15.32 13.58 -8.18
CA GLU A 90 16.51 13.38 -8.99
C GLU A 90 17.37 12.26 -8.40
N ALA A 91 18.07 11.52 -9.25
CA ALA A 91 18.91 10.42 -8.82
C ALA A 91 20.03 10.83 -7.85
N ARG A 92 20.47 12.09 -7.90
CA ARG A 92 21.48 12.68 -7.02
C ARG A 92 20.95 13.21 -5.69
N ASP A 93 19.64 13.30 -5.49
CA ASP A 93 19.02 13.72 -4.24
C ASP A 93 18.92 12.56 -3.25
N SER A 94 20.02 12.28 -2.57
CA SER A 94 20.10 11.18 -1.60
C SER A 94 19.21 11.38 -0.35
N ALA A 95 18.87 12.60 0.01
CA ALA A 95 18.01 12.89 1.16
C ALA A 95 16.56 12.46 0.86
N SER A 96 16.00 12.87 -0.29
CA SER A 96 14.69 12.39 -0.74
C SER A 96 14.65 10.86 -0.88
N HIS A 97 15.71 10.24 -1.37
CA HIS A 97 15.77 8.77 -1.48
C HIS A 97 15.66 8.11 -0.11
N ARG A 98 16.41 8.57 0.89
CA ARG A 98 16.34 8.03 2.26
C ARG A 98 14.94 8.19 2.84
N GLU A 99 14.39 9.39 2.81
CA GLU A 99 13.05 9.67 3.36
C GLU A 99 11.97 8.80 2.72
N VAL A 100 11.99 8.64 1.39
CA VAL A 100 11.06 7.77 0.68
C VAL A 100 11.22 6.31 1.08
N PHE A 101 12.46 5.82 1.24
CA PHE A 101 12.71 4.45 1.67
C PHE A 101 12.32 4.24 3.13
N ASP A 102 12.55 5.22 4.02
CA ASP A 102 12.17 5.14 5.43
C ASP A 102 10.66 4.90 5.58
N VAL A 103 9.83 5.62 4.81
CA VAL A 103 8.38 5.42 4.84
C VAL A 103 7.96 4.16 4.08
N ASN A 104 8.38 4.04 2.81
CA ASN A 104 7.82 3.05 1.90
C ASN A 104 8.34 1.63 2.16
N TYR A 105 9.64 1.50 2.45
CA TYR A 105 10.29 0.20 2.63
C TYR A 105 10.47 -0.14 4.11
N PHE A 106 11.13 0.72 4.89
CA PHE A 106 11.38 0.43 6.31
C PHE A 106 10.10 0.44 7.12
N GLY A 107 9.12 1.31 6.80
CA GLY A 107 7.79 1.24 7.41
C GLY A 107 7.08 -0.10 7.17
N ALA A 108 7.22 -0.68 5.98
CA ALA A 108 6.70 -2.02 5.68
C ALA A 108 7.45 -3.12 6.45
N LEU A 109 8.78 -2.97 6.58
CA LEU A 109 9.60 -3.89 7.35
C LEU A 109 9.23 -3.85 8.84
N HIS A 110 9.06 -2.66 9.44
CA HIS A 110 8.62 -2.50 10.83
C HIS A 110 7.25 -3.17 11.05
N LEU A 111 6.28 -2.91 10.17
CA LEU A 111 4.97 -3.57 10.25
C LEU A 111 5.13 -5.10 10.20
N THR A 112 5.91 -5.60 9.26
CA THR A 112 6.14 -7.03 9.07
C THR A 112 6.76 -7.67 10.32
N GLN A 113 7.82 -7.06 10.87
CA GLN A 113 8.49 -7.53 12.08
C GLN A 113 7.55 -7.59 13.28
N CYS A 114 6.65 -6.62 13.41
CA CYS A 114 5.71 -6.56 14.52
C CYS A 114 4.55 -7.57 14.37
N VAL A 115 4.00 -7.77 13.15
CA VAL A 115 2.83 -8.65 12.97
C VAL A 115 3.19 -10.13 12.87
N LEU A 116 4.36 -10.48 12.34
CA LEU A 116 4.76 -11.88 12.14
C LEU A 116 4.72 -12.73 13.41
N PRO A 117 5.20 -12.29 14.58
CA PRO A 117 5.10 -13.08 15.81
C PRO A 117 3.65 -13.37 16.21
N HIS A 118 2.73 -12.40 16.03
CA HIS A 118 1.31 -12.59 16.29
C HIS A 118 0.70 -13.59 15.30
N MET A 119 0.94 -13.39 14.00
CA MET A 119 0.41 -14.27 12.96
C MET A 119 0.89 -15.71 13.09
N ARG A 120 2.17 -15.93 13.47
CA ARG A 120 2.72 -17.27 13.71
C ARG A 120 2.06 -17.93 14.93
N ARG A 121 1.90 -17.21 16.06
CA ARG A 121 1.24 -17.75 17.26
C ARG A 121 -0.22 -18.11 17.04
N GLN A 122 -0.94 -17.36 16.21
CA GLN A 122 -2.37 -17.60 15.90
C GLN A 122 -2.59 -18.62 14.76
N GLY A 123 -1.51 -19.21 14.20
CA GLY A 123 -1.57 -20.22 13.16
C GLY A 123 -1.74 -19.70 11.74
N GLY A 124 -1.57 -18.39 11.50
CA GLY A 124 -1.61 -17.82 10.15
C GLY A 124 -2.03 -16.36 10.09
N GLY A 125 -1.85 -15.79 8.91
CA GLY A 125 -2.19 -14.42 8.60
C GLY A 125 -1.78 -14.03 7.18
N ARG A 126 -2.11 -12.82 6.78
CA ARG A 126 -1.82 -12.29 5.45
C ARG A 126 -1.17 -10.93 5.55
N VAL A 127 -0.05 -10.74 4.88
CA VAL A 127 0.64 -9.45 4.80
C VAL A 127 0.56 -8.93 3.36
N PHE A 128 0.17 -7.66 3.22
CA PHE A 128 0.00 -7.03 1.91
C PHE A 128 0.86 -5.77 1.83
N PHE A 129 1.55 -5.58 0.71
CA PHE A 129 2.25 -4.34 0.41
C PHE A 129 1.62 -3.65 -0.79
N THR A 130 1.23 -2.39 -0.64
CA THR A 130 0.77 -1.56 -1.75
C THR A 130 1.96 -1.12 -2.58
N CYS A 131 2.18 -1.82 -3.69
CA CYS A 131 3.22 -1.53 -4.69
C CYS A 131 2.71 -0.57 -5.78
N SER A 132 3.37 -0.54 -6.92
CA SER A 132 3.00 0.33 -8.04
C SER A 132 3.56 -0.23 -9.33
N GLY A 133 2.87 -0.03 -10.45
CA GLY A 133 3.37 -0.37 -11.78
C GLY A 133 4.72 0.28 -12.12
N VAL A 134 4.98 1.49 -11.60
CA VAL A 134 6.28 2.15 -11.82
C VAL A 134 7.43 1.48 -11.07
N GLY A 135 7.16 0.69 -10.03
CA GLY A 135 8.16 -0.17 -9.41
C GLY A 135 8.67 -1.28 -10.35
N ILE A 136 7.84 -1.68 -11.31
CA ILE A 136 8.22 -2.67 -12.34
C ILE A 136 8.90 -1.98 -13.53
N THR A 137 8.31 -0.87 -14.02
CA THR A 137 8.70 -0.27 -15.29
C THR A 137 9.74 0.84 -15.16
N GLY A 138 9.91 1.41 -13.96
CA GLY A 138 10.53 2.72 -13.80
C GLY A 138 9.63 3.84 -14.34
N PHE A 139 9.96 5.08 -14.01
CA PHE A 139 9.32 6.28 -14.54
C PHE A 139 10.26 7.48 -14.36
N ALA A 140 10.39 8.32 -15.38
CA ALA A 140 11.22 9.52 -15.30
C ALA A 140 10.71 10.48 -14.22
N GLY A 141 11.62 10.99 -13.37
CA GLY A 141 11.28 11.87 -12.26
C GLY A 141 10.76 11.18 -10.98
N LEU A 142 10.76 9.84 -10.93
CA LEU A 142 10.39 9.05 -9.74
C LEU A 142 11.54 8.16 -9.27
N THR A 143 12.76 8.68 -9.24
CA THR A 143 13.99 7.90 -8.98
C THR A 143 14.11 7.41 -7.54
N ALA A 144 13.39 7.98 -6.58
CA ALA A 144 13.27 7.46 -5.22
C ALA A 144 12.05 6.54 -5.05
N TYR A 145 10.89 6.97 -5.54
CA TYR A 145 9.63 6.25 -5.36
C TYR A 145 9.60 4.91 -6.10
N ALA A 146 9.94 4.89 -7.38
CA ALA A 146 9.88 3.67 -8.17
C ALA A 146 10.81 2.56 -7.62
N PRO A 147 12.09 2.82 -7.27
CA PRO A 147 12.93 1.83 -6.59
C PRO A 147 12.40 1.38 -5.23
N SER A 148 11.80 2.27 -4.42
CA SER A 148 11.22 1.86 -3.14
C SER A 148 10.06 0.88 -3.31
N LYS A 149 9.24 1.04 -4.36
CA LYS A 149 8.15 0.10 -4.68
C LYS A 149 8.65 -1.21 -5.28
N ALA A 150 9.75 -1.19 -6.03
CA ALA A 150 10.45 -2.41 -6.48
C ALA A 150 11.04 -3.18 -5.29
N ALA A 151 11.66 -2.48 -4.34
CA ALA A 151 12.19 -3.07 -3.11
C ALA A 151 11.11 -3.74 -2.26
N LEU A 152 9.92 -3.14 -2.14
CA LEU A 152 8.76 -3.76 -1.47
C LEU A 152 8.35 -5.08 -2.13
N GLU A 153 8.36 -5.12 -3.45
CA GLU A 153 8.01 -6.34 -4.18
C GLU A 153 9.04 -7.45 -3.93
N ALA A 154 10.33 -7.10 -3.92
CA ALA A 154 11.40 -8.04 -3.59
C ALA A 154 11.27 -8.53 -2.13
N LEU A 155 11.01 -7.62 -1.17
CA LEU A 155 10.77 -7.97 0.23
C LEU A 155 9.61 -8.96 0.37
N ALA A 156 8.48 -8.70 -0.31
CA ALA A 156 7.32 -9.59 -0.27
C ALA A 156 7.65 -11.01 -0.77
N LYS A 157 8.47 -11.13 -1.83
CA LYS A 157 8.92 -12.42 -2.36
C LYS A 157 9.81 -13.17 -1.35
N CYS A 158 10.80 -12.49 -0.76
CA CYS A 158 11.68 -13.08 0.25
C CYS A 158 10.86 -13.56 1.47
N CYS A 159 10.00 -12.71 2.02
CA CYS A 159 9.17 -13.06 3.16
C CYS A 159 8.18 -14.21 2.84
N ALA A 160 7.64 -14.26 1.62
CA ALA A 160 6.76 -15.35 1.21
C ALA A 160 7.49 -16.70 1.20
N LEU A 161 8.77 -16.72 0.77
CA LEU A 161 9.61 -17.91 0.78
C LEU A 161 10.02 -18.31 2.21
N GLU A 162 10.41 -17.34 3.04
CA GLU A 162 10.79 -17.57 4.45
C GLU A 162 9.61 -18.06 5.31
N CYS A 163 8.39 -17.64 5.00
CA CYS A 163 7.18 -18.01 5.73
C CYS A 163 6.44 -19.21 5.11
N ALA A 164 7.03 -19.85 4.09
CA ALA A 164 6.43 -21.04 3.47
C ALA A 164 6.19 -22.14 4.53
N GLY A 165 4.95 -22.62 4.64
CA GLY A 165 4.55 -23.61 5.65
C GLY A 165 4.21 -23.06 7.04
N ALA A 166 4.46 -21.77 7.33
CA ALA A 166 4.16 -21.15 8.63
C ALA A 166 2.72 -20.59 8.74
N GLY A 167 1.86 -20.82 7.76
CA GLY A 167 0.50 -20.31 7.71
C GLY A 167 0.39 -18.79 7.39
N VAL A 168 1.51 -18.09 7.25
CA VAL A 168 1.56 -16.68 6.91
C VAL A 168 1.86 -16.52 5.43
N THR A 169 1.07 -15.69 4.73
CA THR A 169 1.24 -15.44 3.29
C THR A 169 1.48 -13.96 3.02
N PHE A 170 2.27 -13.69 1.98
CA PHE A 170 2.58 -12.34 1.53
C PHE A 170 2.00 -12.08 0.15
N HIS A 171 1.52 -10.87 -0.06
CA HIS A 171 0.82 -10.45 -1.26
C HIS A 171 1.20 -9.02 -1.64
N ILE A 172 1.04 -8.68 -2.90
CA ILE A 172 1.24 -7.35 -3.43
C ILE A 172 -0.10 -6.81 -3.93
N LEU A 173 -0.46 -5.60 -3.51
CA LEU A 173 -1.54 -4.82 -4.09
C LEU A 173 -0.96 -3.93 -5.19
N HIS A 174 -1.42 -4.10 -6.42
CA HIS A 174 -1.03 -3.28 -7.58
C HIS A 174 -2.19 -2.38 -8.02
N PRO A 175 -2.31 -1.16 -7.45
CA PRO A 175 -3.26 -0.17 -7.96
C PRO A 175 -2.81 0.39 -9.32
N PRO A 176 -3.73 0.85 -10.18
CA PRO A 176 -3.41 1.69 -11.31
C PRO A 176 -2.94 3.08 -10.84
N LEU A 177 -2.55 3.95 -11.78
CA LEU A 177 -2.39 5.36 -11.47
C LEU A 177 -3.73 5.91 -10.94
N THR A 178 -3.75 6.29 -9.67
CA THR A 178 -4.96 6.64 -8.93
C THR A 178 -4.89 8.09 -8.48
N ARG A 179 -5.98 8.82 -8.58
CA ARG A 179 -6.10 10.24 -8.18
C ARG A 179 -6.08 10.37 -6.66
N THR A 180 -4.89 10.56 -6.10
CA THR A 180 -4.63 10.72 -4.67
C THR A 180 -3.77 11.96 -4.42
N ARG A 181 -3.64 12.37 -3.14
CA ARG A 181 -2.71 13.44 -2.75
C ARG A 181 -1.27 13.14 -3.21
N SER A 182 -0.84 11.88 -3.12
CA SER A 182 0.51 11.46 -3.52
C SER A 182 0.75 11.50 -5.02
N SER A 183 -0.27 11.50 -5.86
CA SER A 183 -0.16 11.58 -7.33
C SER A 183 -0.55 12.93 -7.92
N ALA A 184 -1.01 13.88 -7.09
CA ALA A 184 -1.56 15.16 -7.54
C ALA A 184 -0.55 16.04 -8.29
N PHE A 185 0.75 15.83 -8.08
CA PHE A 185 1.81 16.57 -8.75
C PHE A 185 2.16 16.02 -10.14
N LEU A 186 1.74 14.80 -10.46
CA LEU A 186 2.06 14.20 -11.74
C LEU A 186 1.37 14.97 -12.89
N PRO A 187 2.06 15.20 -13.99
CA PRO A 187 1.51 15.93 -15.14
C PRO A 187 0.55 15.05 -15.95
N VAL A 188 -0.45 14.46 -15.27
CA VAL A 188 -1.46 13.59 -15.87
C VAL A 188 -2.83 14.17 -15.58
N PRO A 189 -3.65 14.42 -16.61
CA PRO A 189 -5.01 14.90 -16.39
C PRO A 189 -5.79 13.94 -15.47
N PRO A 190 -6.59 14.46 -14.52
CA PRO A 190 -7.37 13.63 -13.58
C PRO A 190 -8.28 12.60 -14.26
N ALA A 191 -8.74 12.87 -15.48
CA ALA A 191 -9.56 11.97 -16.28
C ALA A 191 -8.85 10.65 -16.68
N PHE A 192 -7.50 10.64 -16.68
CA PHE A 192 -6.70 9.45 -16.94
C PHE A 192 -6.24 8.74 -15.67
N MET A 193 -6.63 9.24 -14.51
CA MET A 193 -6.38 8.63 -13.21
C MET A 193 -7.61 7.88 -12.71
N ALA A 194 -7.42 6.70 -12.17
CA ALA A 194 -8.49 5.94 -11.56
C ALA A 194 -9.02 6.63 -10.30
N ASP A 195 -10.30 6.43 -10.01
CA ASP A 195 -10.91 6.92 -8.80
C ASP A 195 -10.41 6.12 -7.58
N PRO A 196 -9.95 6.77 -6.49
CA PRO A 196 -9.44 6.07 -5.31
C PRO A 196 -10.51 5.22 -4.61
N GLU A 197 -11.78 5.59 -4.70
CA GLU A 197 -12.87 4.80 -4.14
C GLU A 197 -13.03 3.47 -4.88
N ILE A 198 -13.11 3.51 -6.21
CA ILE A 198 -13.22 2.30 -7.04
C ILE A 198 -12.03 1.37 -6.80
N VAL A 199 -10.82 1.94 -6.73
CA VAL A 199 -9.59 1.17 -6.53
C VAL A 199 -9.54 0.58 -5.12
N GLY A 200 -9.75 1.38 -4.07
CA GLY A 200 -9.69 0.94 -2.68
C GLY A 200 -10.73 -0.14 -2.37
N ARG A 201 -11.99 0.09 -2.75
CA ARG A 201 -13.08 -0.88 -2.60
C ARG A 201 -12.82 -2.17 -3.41
N GLY A 202 -12.31 -2.03 -4.63
CA GLY A 202 -11.97 -3.18 -5.46
C GLY A 202 -10.82 -4.02 -4.91
N LEU A 203 -9.82 -3.41 -4.27
CA LEU A 203 -8.72 -4.11 -3.61
C LEU A 203 -9.17 -4.80 -2.32
N ALA A 204 -10.03 -4.17 -1.52
CA ALA A 204 -10.60 -4.77 -0.30
C ALA A 204 -11.25 -6.12 -0.58
N LYS A 205 -12.06 -6.21 -1.64
CA LYS A 205 -12.74 -7.46 -2.09
C LYS A 205 -11.76 -8.56 -2.54
N ARG A 206 -10.47 -8.25 -2.67
CA ARG A 206 -9.44 -9.22 -3.09
C ARG A 206 -8.56 -9.71 -1.95
N LEU A 207 -8.72 -9.21 -0.73
CA LEU A 207 -7.87 -9.57 0.41
C LEU A 207 -7.95 -11.06 0.81
N THR A 208 -8.99 -11.78 0.40
CA THR A 208 -9.12 -13.23 0.61
C THR A 208 -8.49 -14.08 -0.51
N SER A 209 -8.03 -13.45 -1.61
CA SER A 209 -7.41 -14.16 -2.74
C SER A 209 -6.08 -14.79 -2.35
N ARG A 210 -5.79 -15.98 -2.90
CA ARG A 210 -4.51 -16.70 -2.72
C ARG A 210 -3.41 -16.25 -3.69
N ARG A 211 -3.70 -15.33 -4.61
CA ARG A 211 -2.72 -14.86 -5.61
C ARG A 211 -1.70 -13.95 -4.94
N PHE A 212 -0.45 -14.04 -5.40
CA PHE A 212 0.61 -13.17 -4.91
C PHE A 212 0.39 -11.71 -5.33
N VAL A 213 0.04 -11.46 -6.59
CA VAL A 213 -0.26 -10.11 -7.12
C VAL A 213 -1.76 -9.91 -7.23
N LEU A 214 -2.27 -8.86 -6.61
CA LEU A 214 -3.68 -8.50 -6.55
C LEU A 214 -3.92 -7.15 -7.23
N CYS A 215 -4.86 -7.12 -8.16
CA CYS A 215 -5.32 -5.92 -8.85
C CYS A 215 -6.81 -5.73 -8.60
N HIS A 216 -7.30 -4.49 -8.59
CA HIS A 216 -8.71 -4.19 -8.34
C HIS A 216 -9.63 -4.69 -9.47
N SER A 217 -9.11 -4.80 -10.72
CA SER A 217 -9.85 -5.23 -11.90
C SER A 217 -9.06 -6.19 -12.79
N LEU A 218 -9.76 -6.87 -13.71
CA LEU A 218 -9.12 -7.74 -14.70
C LEU A 218 -8.26 -6.95 -15.69
N LEU A 219 -8.73 -5.79 -16.14
CA LEU A 219 -7.98 -4.91 -17.05
C LEU A 219 -6.64 -4.50 -16.40
N GLN A 220 -6.68 -4.05 -15.15
CA GLN A 220 -5.46 -3.70 -14.42
C GLN A 220 -4.50 -4.89 -14.29
N ARG A 221 -5.03 -6.09 -14.10
CA ARG A 221 -4.22 -7.30 -14.04
C ARG A 221 -3.49 -7.56 -15.37
N VAL A 222 -4.16 -7.42 -16.51
CA VAL A 222 -3.54 -7.57 -17.83
C VAL A 222 -2.46 -6.50 -18.05
N GLN A 223 -2.75 -5.25 -17.70
CA GLN A 223 -1.76 -4.16 -17.78
C GLN A 223 -0.53 -4.44 -16.89
N THR A 224 -0.73 -4.92 -15.67
CA THR A 224 0.36 -5.29 -14.77
C THR A 224 1.21 -6.42 -15.34
N GLN A 225 0.61 -7.44 -15.95
CA GLN A 225 1.36 -8.50 -16.64
C GLN A 225 2.19 -7.97 -17.82
N ALA A 226 1.64 -7.05 -18.61
CA ALA A 226 2.39 -6.39 -19.67
C ALA A 226 3.60 -5.60 -19.14
N CYS A 227 3.47 -4.96 -17.96
CA CYS A 227 4.59 -4.28 -17.30
C CYS A 227 5.71 -5.27 -16.92
N TYR A 228 5.36 -6.45 -16.38
CA TYR A 228 6.36 -7.48 -16.05
C TYR A 228 7.07 -8.04 -17.29
N LEU A 229 6.34 -8.27 -18.39
CA LEU A 229 6.90 -8.82 -19.62
C LEU A 229 7.76 -7.82 -20.40
N PHE A 230 7.39 -6.53 -20.37
CA PHE A 230 8.04 -5.51 -21.20
C PHE A 230 8.34 -4.23 -20.38
N PRO A 231 9.13 -4.31 -19.28
CA PRO A 231 9.23 -3.21 -18.31
C PRO A 231 9.69 -1.88 -18.95
N LEU A 232 10.79 -1.87 -19.69
CA LEU A 232 11.31 -0.63 -20.29
C LEU A 232 10.43 -0.10 -21.44
N ARG A 233 9.78 -0.99 -22.20
CA ARG A 233 8.86 -0.55 -23.26
C ARG A 233 7.63 0.13 -22.67
N MET A 234 7.06 -0.47 -21.63
CA MET A 234 5.93 0.10 -20.89
C MET A 234 6.31 1.39 -20.16
N GLY A 235 7.47 1.45 -19.53
CA GLY A 235 7.98 2.66 -18.88
C GLY A 235 8.16 3.82 -19.87
N ARG A 236 8.75 3.57 -21.05
CA ARG A 236 8.87 4.57 -22.12
C ARG A 236 7.50 5.03 -22.63
N LEU A 237 6.56 4.10 -22.80
CA LEU A 237 5.20 4.43 -23.24
C LEU A 237 4.50 5.33 -22.22
N LEU A 238 4.52 4.96 -20.94
CA LEU A 238 3.92 5.74 -19.86
C LEU A 238 4.54 7.13 -19.74
N THR A 239 5.88 7.23 -19.77
CA THR A 239 6.58 8.53 -19.73
C THR A 239 6.22 9.41 -20.93
N ARG A 240 6.13 8.85 -22.14
CA ARG A 240 5.73 9.61 -23.35
C ARG A 240 4.27 10.06 -23.30
N MET A 241 3.37 9.23 -22.80
CA MET A 241 1.96 9.60 -22.66
C MET A 241 1.80 10.77 -21.69
N THR A 242 2.49 10.74 -20.55
CA THR A 242 2.43 11.82 -19.55
C THR A 242 3.08 13.10 -20.04
N ALA A 243 4.22 13.04 -20.76
CA ALA A 243 4.86 14.20 -21.36
C ALA A 243 3.97 14.90 -22.40
N ARG A 244 3.20 14.15 -23.19
CA ARG A 244 2.23 14.71 -24.15
C ARG A 244 1.05 15.43 -23.47
N CYS A 245 0.71 15.05 -22.26
CA CYS A 245 -0.34 15.70 -21.46
C CYS A 245 0.12 17.04 -20.85
N ASN A 246 1.41 17.30 -20.79
CA ASN A 246 1.99 18.55 -20.30
C ASN A 246 3.14 19.03 -21.20
N PRO A 247 2.85 19.70 -22.33
CA PRO A 247 3.87 20.15 -23.29
C PRO A 247 4.80 21.26 -22.75
N ARG A 248 4.64 21.69 -21.47
CA ARG A 248 5.46 22.73 -20.82
C ARG A 248 6.35 22.19 -19.69
N ALA A 249 6.54 20.89 -19.58
CA ALA A 249 7.45 20.26 -18.60
C ALA A 249 8.79 19.93 -19.25
#